data_1b63d841ef46f87cf970669e6cb2d256
#
_entry.id   1b63d841ef46f87cf970669e6cb2d256
#
_cell.length_a   1.000
_cell.length_b   1.000
_cell.length_c   1.000
_cell.angle_alpha   90.00
_cell.angle_beta   90.00
_cell.angle_gamma   90.00
#
_symmetry.space_group_name_H-M   'P 1'
#
loop_
_entity.id
_entity.type
_entity.pdbx_description
1 polymer ?
#
loop_
_entity_poly.entity_id
_entity_poly.type
_entity_poly.pdbx_seq_one_letter_code
_entity_poly.pdbx_strand_id
1 'polypeptide(L)'
;MAPTLAALTDAHGAAMAFPAFEFLVVLAALCFLMFVAYRGYSVILFAPVAALGAVLLTDPQLVAPMFTGLFMDKMVGFLKLYFPVFLLGAIFGKVIELSGYSKSIVSATIRLVGAQRAILAIVAVCALLTYGGVSLFVVVFAVYPFAAELFRQSDIPKRLIPGTIALGAFTFTMDALPGTPQIQNIIPTTFFGTNTWAAPVLGTLGGVFILIVGLLYLDWRRRAALKAGEGYGDAATLVNEPVAFAGGKLANPLVAIAPLLVVGIVNKLLTLWIPSAYGESTSFDPAVIGSAAPVVQEVSKVAAVWAVEGALLAGIACVLLFAWKPVAASFAEGSKSAIGGALLAGMNTASEYGFGAVIAALPGFLVVANALGSIPNPLVNEAVTVTALAGITGSASGGMSIALAAMAETFIANANAAGIPMEVLHRVAAMASGGMDTLPHNGAVITLLAVTGLTHRQAYKDIFAITCIKTMAVFVVIGLFYAFGVV
;
A
#
# COMPACT_ATOMS: atom_id res chain seq x y z
N MET A 1 23.59 24.88 6.62
CA MET A 1 23.80 25.39 7.98
C MET A 1 22.48 25.30 8.71
N ALA A 2 22.29 24.27 9.53
CA ALA A 2 21.12 24.14 10.38
C ALA A 2 21.21 25.20 11.50
N PRO A 3 20.13 25.94 11.80
CA PRO A 3 20.13 26.81 12.95
C PRO A 3 20.21 25.94 14.22
N THR A 4 21.21 26.21 15.04
CA THR A 4 21.37 25.57 16.34
C THR A 4 20.16 25.82 17.23
N LEU A 5 19.74 24.81 17.96
CA LEU A 5 18.61 24.79 18.93
C LEU A 5 18.59 25.99 19.92
N ALA A 6 19.67 26.74 20.01
CA ALA A 6 19.78 27.92 20.88
C ALA A 6 19.13 29.19 20.32
N ALA A 7 18.74 29.24 19.03
CA ALA A 7 18.16 30.43 18.41
C ALA A 7 16.62 30.54 18.50
N LEU A 8 15.95 29.52 19.02
CA LEU A 8 14.48 29.47 19.15
C LEU A 8 13.97 29.92 20.55
N THR A 9 14.87 30.23 21.48
CA THR A 9 14.50 30.57 22.87
C THR A 9 14.25 32.05 23.14
N ASP A 10 14.53 32.99 22.20
CA ASP A 10 14.57 34.40 22.52
C ASP A 10 13.52 35.28 21.81
N ALA A 11 12.61 34.73 21.01
CA ALA A 11 11.65 35.57 20.27
C ALA A 11 10.28 35.77 20.94
N HIS A 12 9.88 34.94 21.86
CA HIS A 12 8.66 35.12 22.66
C HIS A 12 8.88 34.56 24.08
N GLY A 13 9.21 35.44 25.02
CA GLY A 13 9.34 35.13 26.45
C GLY A 13 8.03 34.74 27.13
N ALA A 14 7.32 33.75 26.57
CA ALA A 14 6.15 33.16 27.16
C ALA A 14 6.27 31.64 27.15
N ALA A 15 6.58 31.12 28.35
CA ALA A 15 6.23 29.78 28.81
C ALA A 15 6.68 28.59 27.95
N MET A 16 7.82 28.03 28.25
CA MET A 16 7.97 26.57 28.22
C MET A 16 6.99 25.95 29.24
N ALA A 17 5.72 26.03 28.93
CA ALA A 17 4.66 25.39 29.71
C ALA A 17 4.25 24.13 28.95
N PHE A 18 4.77 22.99 29.41
CA PHE A 18 4.29 21.63 29.20
C PHE A 18 4.56 20.96 27.85
N PRO A 19 5.75 20.42 27.62
CA PRO A 19 5.98 19.43 26.57
C PRO A 19 5.02 18.23 26.68
N ALA A 20 4.49 17.97 27.89
CA ALA A 20 3.47 16.95 28.12
C ALA A 20 2.11 17.30 27.51
N PHE A 21 1.66 18.57 27.54
CA PHE A 21 0.38 18.97 26.93
C PHE A 21 0.44 18.89 25.41
N GLU A 22 1.47 19.46 24.82
CA GLU A 22 1.66 19.43 23.36
C GLU A 22 1.78 18.01 22.82
N PHE A 23 2.50 17.13 23.53
CA PHE A 23 2.53 15.70 23.22
C PHE A 23 1.14 15.06 23.31
N LEU A 24 0.35 15.36 24.36
CA LEU A 24 -1.00 14.86 24.50
C LEU A 24 -1.92 15.34 23.38
N VAL A 25 -1.75 16.55 22.88
CA VAL A 25 -2.52 17.08 21.73
C VAL A 25 -2.20 16.28 20.47
N VAL A 26 -0.92 16.03 20.18
CA VAL A 26 -0.50 15.19 19.03
C VAL A 26 -1.05 13.77 19.17
N LEU A 27 -0.91 13.16 20.35
CA LEU A 27 -1.43 11.83 20.62
C LEU A 27 -2.95 11.77 20.47
N ALA A 28 -3.67 12.79 20.98
CA ALA A 28 -5.12 12.89 20.84
C ALA A 28 -5.56 13.02 19.38
N ALA A 29 -4.84 13.78 18.55
CA ALA A 29 -5.13 13.90 17.12
C ALA A 29 -4.94 12.57 16.37
N LEU A 30 -3.87 11.84 16.69
CA LEU A 30 -3.64 10.48 16.15
C LEU A 30 -4.72 9.50 16.60
N CYS A 31 -5.05 9.48 17.90
CA CYS A 31 -6.11 8.63 18.46
C CYS A 31 -7.49 8.99 17.86
N PHE A 32 -7.76 10.27 17.64
CA PHE A 32 -9.00 10.72 17.02
C PHE A 32 -9.09 10.26 15.57
N LEU A 33 -8.02 10.35 14.78
CA LEU A 33 -7.99 9.85 13.40
C LEU A 33 -8.22 8.34 13.38
N MET A 34 -7.57 7.59 14.26
CA MET A 34 -7.78 6.15 14.42
C MET A 34 -9.23 5.82 14.80
N PHE A 35 -9.81 6.54 15.75
CA PHE A 35 -11.20 6.36 16.18
C PHE A 35 -12.17 6.59 15.02
N VAL A 36 -11.97 7.65 14.25
CA VAL A 36 -12.79 8.00 13.08
C VAL A 36 -12.71 6.91 12.00
N ALA A 37 -11.48 6.45 11.69
CA ALA A 37 -11.26 5.35 10.74
C ALA A 37 -11.91 4.05 11.23
N TYR A 38 -11.76 3.71 12.51
CA TYR A 38 -12.43 2.55 13.13
C TYR A 38 -13.95 2.60 13.06
N ARG A 39 -14.54 3.81 13.16
CA ARG A 39 -15.99 4.05 13.02
C ARG A 39 -16.47 4.05 11.57
N GLY A 40 -15.55 3.90 10.59
CA GLY A 40 -15.85 3.90 9.16
C GLY A 40 -16.17 5.28 8.58
N TYR A 41 -15.82 6.36 9.27
CA TYR A 41 -15.96 7.71 8.72
C TYR A 41 -14.85 8.03 7.71
N SER A 42 -15.14 9.00 6.83
CA SER A 42 -14.19 9.40 5.78
C SER A 42 -12.94 10.09 6.34
N VAL A 43 -11.78 9.53 6.08
CA VAL A 43 -10.48 10.13 6.42
C VAL A 43 -10.27 11.44 5.67
N ILE A 44 -10.80 11.59 4.45
CA ILE A 44 -10.73 12.84 3.67
C ILE A 44 -11.31 14.01 4.46
N LEU A 45 -12.41 13.78 5.17
CA LEU A 45 -13.07 14.81 5.98
C LEU A 45 -12.36 15.02 7.32
N PHE A 46 -11.97 13.95 7.98
CA PHE A 46 -11.55 14.01 9.38
C PHE A 46 -10.03 14.17 9.58
N ALA A 47 -9.20 13.87 8.59
CA ALA A 47 -7.77 14.17 8.69
C ALA A 47 -7.49 15.68 8.82
N PRO A 48 -8.07 16.57 7.97
CA PRO A 48 -7.93 18.01 8.20
C PRO A 48 -8.54 18.46 9.53
N VAL A 49 -9.68 17.91 9.95
CA VAL A 49 -10.30 18.24 11.24
C VAL A 49 -9.38 17.88 12.41
N ALA A 50 -8.77 16.71 12.38
CA ALA A 50 -7.82 16.26 13.40
C ALA A 50 -6.56 17.13 13.44
N ALA A 51 -5.98 17.41 12.27
CA ALA A 51 -4.78 18.24 12.13
C ALA A 51 -5.02 19.66 12.64
N LEU A 52 -6.09 20.30 12.16
CA LEU A 52 -6.42 21.69 12.54
C LEU A 52 -6.94 21.81 13.96
N GLY A 53 -7.59 20.77 14.48
CA GLY A 53 -7.93 20.67 15.89
C GLY A 53 -6.70 20.67 16.79
N ALA A 54 -5.64 19.95 16.40
CA ALA A 54 -4.36 19.98 17.11
C ALA A 54 -3.70 21.37 17.03
N VAL A 55 -3.70 22.00 15.84
CA VAL A 55 -3.20 23.39 15.69
C VAL A 55 -4.00 24.36 16.54
N LEU A 56 -5.34 24.24 16.56
CA LEU A 56 -6.21 25.12 17.36
C LEU A 56 -5.89 25.04 18.87
N LEU A 57 -5.51 23.87 19.35
CA LEU A 57 -5.18 23.66 20.76
C LEU A 57 -3.76 24.10 21.12
N THR A 58 -2.86 24.23 20.12
CA THR A 58 -1.47 24.66 20.32
C THR A 58 -1.24 26.11 19.98
N ASP A 59 -1.65 26.55 18.80
CA ASP A 59 -1.57 27.93 18.33
C ASP A 59 -2.77 28.28 17.42
N PRO A 60 -3.85 28.84 17.99
CA PRO A 60 -5.08 29.18 17.25
C PRO A 60 -4.87 30.12 16.07
N GLN A 61 -3.84 30.96 16.08
CA GLN A 61 -3.60 31.93 15.01
C GLN A 61 -3.07 31.24 13.74
N LEU A 62 -2.47 30.05 13.88
CA LEU A 62 -1.91 29.29 12.78
C LEU A 62 -2.92 28.38 12.06
N VAL A 63 -4.17 28.27 12.53
CA VAL A 63 -5.15 27.33 11.94
C VAL A 63 -5.35 27.56 10.43
N ALA A 64 -5.65 28.79 10.01
CA ALA A 64 -5.85 29.09 8.60
C ALA A 64 -4.55 29.01 7.76
N PRO A 65 -3.42 29.56 8.21
CA PRO A 65 -2.13 29.38 7.52
C PRO A 65 -1.70 27.91 7.38
N MET A 66 -1.85 27.11 8.42
CA MET A 66 -1.51 25.68 8.37
C MET A 66 -2.43 24.89 7.43
N PHE A 67 -3.71 25.28 7.33
CA PHE A 67 -4.62 24.63 6.40
C PHE A 67 -4.27 24.94 4.95
N THR A 68 -4.24 26.20 4.58
CA THR A 68 -4.06 26.61 3.18
C THR A 68 -2.62 26.47 2.69
N GLY A 69 -1.65 26.69 3.56
CA GLY A 69 -0.23 26.53 3.24
C GLY A 69 0.21 25.08 3.39
N LEU A 70 0.40 24.62 4.62
CA LEU A 70 1.09 23.32 4.82
C LEU A 70 0.21 22.11 4.46
N PHE A 71 -1.03 22.03 5.00
CA PHE A 71 -1.91 20.89 4.75
C PHE A 71 -2.22 20.72 3.27
N MET A 72 -2.73 21.79 2.63
CA MET A 72 -3.14 21.75 1.23
C MET A 72 -1.96 21.59 0.29
N ASP A 73 -0.82 22.23 0.53
CA ASP A 73 0.36 22.08 -0.30
C ASP A 73 0.84 20.64 -0.33
N LYS A 74 0.89 19.99 0.83
CA LYS A 74 1.29 18.56 0.91
C LYS A 74 0.26 17.64 0.30
N MET A 75 -1.03 17.85 0.59
CA MET A 75 -2.12 17.07 0.02
C MET A 75 -2.13 17.16 -1.52
N VAL A 76 -2.06 18.37 -2.08
CA VAL A 76 -2.03 18.58 -3.53
C VAL A 76 -0.73 18.08 -4.15
N GLY A 77 0.41 18.27 -3.47
CA GLY A 77 1.70 17.74 -3.90
C GLY A 77 1.68 16.22 -4.04
N PHE A 78 1.05 15.50 -3.09
CA PHE A 78 0.85 14.07 -3.17
C PHE A 78 -0.01 13.67 -4.38
N LEU A 79 -1.15 14.34 -4.58
CA LEU A 79 -2.03 14.08 -5.72
C LEU A 79 -1.32 14.35 -7.06
N LYS A 80 -0.61 15.45 -7.16
CA LYS A 80 0.18 15.80 -8.35
C LYS A 80 1.11 14.68 -8.77
N LEU A 81 1.73 14.01 -7.80
CA LEU A 81 2.74 12.99 -8.06
C LEU A 81 2.13 11.61 -8.29
N TYR A 82 1.16 11.21 -7.50
CA TYR A 82 0.71 9.80 -7.44
C TYR A 82 -0.69 9.55 -8.00
N PHE A 83 -1.53 10.58 -8.18
CA PHE A 83 -2.90 10.37 -8.67
C PHE A 83 -2.96 9.65 -10.04
N PRO A 84 -2.06 9.94 -11.03
CA PRO A 84 -2.05 9.19 -12.28
C PRO A 84 -1.82 7.69 -12.07
N VAL A 85 -0.96 7.31 -11.12
CA VAL A 85 -0.71 5.89 -10.77
C VAL A 85 -1.98 5.24 -10.20
N PHE A 86 -2.67 5.90 -9.27
CA PHE A 86 -3.94 5.40 -8.73
C PHE A 86 -4.98 5.21 -9.83
N LEU A 87 -5.09 6.19 -10.72
CA LEU A 87 -6.04 6.17 -11.83
C LEU A 87 -5.75 5.05 -12.81
N LEU A 88 -4.50 4.97 -13.30
CA LEU A 88 -4.08 3.95 -14.27
C LEU A 88 -4.14 2.55 -13.67
N GLY A 89 -3.76 2.37 -12.41
CA GLY A 89 -3.89 1.09 -11.71
C GLY A 89 -5.34 0.63 -11.59
N ALA A 90 -6.26 1.55 -11.24
CA ALA A 90 -7.69 1.24 -11.17
C ALA A 90 -8.29 0.91 -12.54
N ILE A 91 -7.94 1.66 -13.58
CA ILE A 91 -8.38 1.38 -14.97
C ILE A 91 -7.79 0.06 -15.45
N PHE A 92 -6.51 -0.21 -15.21
CA PHE A 92 -5.88 -1.49 -15.56
C PHE A 92 -6.61 -2.68 -14.90
N GLY A 93 -6.87 -2.61 -13.59
CA GLY A 93 -7.64 -3.63 -12.89
C GLY A 93 -9.04 -3.82 -13.48
N LYS A 94 -9.71 -2.72 -13.85
CA LYS A 94 -11.05 -2.76 -14.44
C LYS A 94 -11.05 -3.38 -15.84
N VAL A 95 -10.09 -3.07 -16.71
CA VAL A 95 -10.04 -3.70 -18.05
C VAL A 95 -9.66 -5.18 -17.97
N ILE A 96 -8.83 -5.60 -17.02
CA ILE A 96 -8.57 -7.02 -16.70
C ILE A 96 -9.87 -7.74 -16.26
N GLU A 97 -10.72 -7.08 -15.46
CA GLU A 97 -12.02 -7.61 -15.05
C GLU A 97 -12.99 -7.71 -16.23
N LEU A 98 -13.19 -6.62 -16.97
CA LEU A 98 -14.14 -6.54 -18.10
C LEU A 98 -13.77 -7.47 -19.26
N SER A 99 -12.48 -7.70 -19.50
CA SER A 99 -12.01 -8.66 -20.50
C SER A 99 -12.27 -10.14 -20.12
N GLY A 100 -12.61 -10.41 -18.87
CA GLY A 100 -12.72 -11.76 -18.32
C GLY A 100 -11.37 -12.45 -18.05
N TYR A 101 -10.26 -11.71 -18.18
CA TYR A 101 -8.91 -12.26 -17.99
C TYR A 101 -8.67 -12.71 -16.55
N SER A 102 -9.18 -11.99 -15.54
CA SER A 102 -9.10 -12.42 -14.15
C SER A 102 -9.69 -13.83 -13.96
N LYS A 103 -10.85 -14.11 -14.54
CA LYS A 103 -11.49 -15.43 -14.47
C LYS A 103 -10.64 -16.52 -15.14
N SER A 104 -10.04 -16.21 -16.30
CA SER A 104 -9.17 -17.14 -17.02
C SER A 104 -7.89 -17.45 -16.24
N ILE A 105 -7.24 -16.44 -15.67
CA ILE A 105 -6.05 -16.59 -14.82
C ILE A 105 -6.37 -17.46 -13.60
N VAL A 106 -7.46 -17.17 -12.89
CA VAL A 106 -7.89 -17.95 -11.73
C VAL A 106 -8.09 -19.42 -12.09
N SER A 107 -8.89 -19.69 -13.13
CA SER A 107 -9.16 -21.06 -13.58
C SER A 107 -7.91 -21.82 -14.01
N ALA A 108 -6.97 -21.14 -14.72
CA ALA A 108 -5.72 -21.74 -15.14
C ALA A 108 -4.80 -22.05 -13.96
N THR A 109 -4.68 -21.15 -13.01
CA THR A 109 -3.85 -21.32 -11.81
C THR A 109 -4.38 -22.48 -10.95
N ILE A 110 -5.71 -22.58 -10.75
CA ILE A 110 -6.31 -23.69 -10.02
C ILE A 110 -6.03 -25.03 -10.72
N ARG A 111 -6.13 -25.07 -12.04
CA ARG A 111 -5.80 -26.30 -12.80
C ARG A 111 -4.32 -26.69 -12.68
N LEU A 112 -3.41 -25.71 -12.68
CA LEU A 112 -1.97 -25.93 -12.58
C LEU A 112 -1.55 -26.41 -11.19
N VAL A 113 -2.07 -25.77 -10.14
CA VAL A 113 -1.72 -26.06 -8.73
C VAL A 113 -2.45 -27.29 -8.20
N GLY A 114 -3.64 -27.55 -8.72
CA GLY A 114 -4.54 -28.63 -8.31
C GLY A 114 -5.50 -28.21 -7.19
N ALA A 115 -6.73 -28.70 -7.27
CA ALA A 115 -7.81 -28.39 -6.32
C ALA A 115 -7.49 -28.88 -4.88
N GLN A 116 -6.71 -29.94 -4.73
CA GLN A 116 -6.30 -30.46 -3.41
C GLN A 116 -5.41 -29.47 -2.62
N ARG A 117 -4.80 -28.51 -3.31
CA ARG A 117 -3.96 -27.44 -2.73
C ARG A 117 -4.69 -26.09 -2.76
N ALA A 118 -5.96 -26.08 -2.37
CA ALA A 118 -6.85 -24.93 -2.48
C ALA A 118 -6.24 -23.63 -1.93
N ILE A 119 -5.68 -23.66 -0.73
CA ILE A 119 -5.04 -22.49 -0.10
C ILE A 119 -3.91 -21.97 -1.00
N LEU A 120 -2.98 -22.83 -1.42
CA LEU A 120 -1.87 -22.43 -2.28
C LEU A 120 -2.36 -21.87 -3.63
N ALA A 121 -3.39 -22.49 -4.23
CA ALA A 121 -3.94 -22.02 -5.50
C ALA A 121 -4.51 -20.61 -5.38
N ILE A 122 -5.28 -20.32 -4.33
CA ILE A 122 -5.86 -19.01 -4.11
C ILE A 122 -4.79 -17.96 -3.77
N VAL A 123 -3.80 -18.30 -2.91
CA VAL A 123 -2.66 -17.41 -2.65
C VAL A 123 -1.89 -17.08 -3.93
N ALA A 124 -1.61 -18.08 -4.77
CA ALA A 124 -0.89 -17.88 -6.04
C ALA A 124 -1.67 -16.98 -7.02
N VAL A 125 -2.99 -17.17 -7.11
CA VAL A 125 -3.85 -16.30 -7.94
C VAL A 125 -3.82 -14.87 -7.43
N CYS A 126 -4.07 -14.67 -6.13
CA CYS A 126 -4.03 -13.35 -5.51
C CYS A 126 -2.67 -12.68 -5.73
N ALA A 127 -1.58 -13.43 -5.51
CA ALA A 127 -0.23 -12.95 -5.71
C ALA A 127 0.03 -12.52 -7.16
N LEU A 128 -0.37 -13.34 -8.13
CA LEU A 128 -0.17 -13.06 -9.54
C LEU A 128 -0.92 -11.78 -9.98
N LEU A 129 -2.19 -11.66 -9.59
CA LEU A 129 -3.00 -10.50 -9.95
C LEU A 129 -2.47 -9.22 -9.27
N THR A 130 -2.17 -9.27 -7.97
CA THR A 130 -1.69 -8.11 -7.22
C THR A 130 -0.30 -7.67 -7.69
N TYR A 131 0.62 -8.60 -7.88
CA TYR A 131 1.96 -8.28 -8.41
C TYR A 131 1.89 -7.72 -9.83
N GLY A 132 0.93 -8.19 -10.62
CA GLY A 132 0.67 -7.68 -11.96
C GLY A 132 0.02 -6.28 -12.01
N GLY A 133 -0.23 -5.64 -10.87
CA GLY A 133 -0.77 -4.28 -10.79
C GLY A 133 -2.29 -4.19 -10.60
N VAL A 134 -2.97 -5.32 -10.42
CA VAL A 134 -4.42 -5.31 -10.12
C VAL A 134 -4.63 -4.88 -8.67
N SER A 135 -5.50 -3.90 -8.46
CA SER A 135 -5.85 -3.42 -7.12
C SER A 135 -6.36 -4.56 -6.23
N LEU A 136 -5.93 -4.58 -4.98
CA LEU A 136 -6.34 -5.58 -3.97
C LEU A 136 -7.88 -5.67 -3.83
N PHE A 137 -8.61 -4.57 -3.98
CA PHE A 137 -10.08 -4.58 -3.94
C PHE A 137 -10.66 -5.40 -5.12
N VAL A 138 -10.15 -5.17 -6.34
CA VAL A 138 -10.56 -5.95 -7.51
C VAL A 138 -10.20 -7.43 -7.35
N VAL A 139 -9.03 -7.73 -6.79
CA VAL A 139 -8.60 -9.11 -6.51
C VAL A 139 -9.57 -9.81 -5.58
N VAL A 140 -10.02 -9.16 -4.50
CA VAL A 140 -10.99 -9.72 -3.54
C VAL A 140 -12.28 -10.14 -4.26
N PHE A 141 -12.88 -9.25 -5.05
CA PHE A 141 -14.12 -9.54 -5.78
C PHE A 141 -13.92 -10.61 -6.86
N ALA A 142 -12.80 -10.58 -7.58
CA ALA A 142 -12.52 -11.51 -8.67
C ALA A 142 -12.22 -12.93 -8.17
N VAL A 143 -11.56 -13.05 -7.03
CA VAL A 143 -11.06 -14.35 -6.52
C VAL A 143 -12.07 -15.02 -5.58
N TYR A 144 -12.85 -14.27 -4.82
CA TYR A 144 -13.77 -14.83 -3.81
C TYR A 144 -14.70 -15.93 -4.34
N PRO A 145 -15.40 -15.79 -5.51
CA PRO A 145 -16.28 -16.86 -6.02
C PRO A 145 -15.56 -18.19 -6.24
N PHE A 146 -14.33 -18.12 -6.75
CA PHE A 146 -13.51 -19.31 -6.98
C PHE A 146 -12.93 -19.87 -5.67
N ALA A 147 -12.55 -19.00 -4.72
CA ALA A 147 -12.08 -19.41 -3.42
C ALA A 147 -13.20 -20.16 -2.65
N ALA A 148 -14.42 -19.64 -2.67
CA ALA A 148 -15.57 -20.27 -2.04
C ALA A 148 -15.84 -21.66 -2.62
N GLU A 149 -15.86 -21.77 -3.95
CA GLU A 149 -16.10 -23.05 -4.63
C GLU A 149 -15.00 -24.06 -4.34
N LEU A 150 -13.73 -23.65 -4.41
CA LEU A 150 -12.58 -24.53 -4.18
C LEU A 150 -12.51 -24.98 -2.72
N PHE A 151 -12.81 -24.11 -1.77
CA PHE A 151 -12.85 -24.44 -0.34
C PHE A 151 -14.02 -25.36 -0.02
N ARG A 152 -15.18 -25.17 -0.67
CA ARG A 152 -16.34 -26.08 -0.54
C ARG A 152 -16.00 -27.48 -1.05
N GLN A 153 -15.39 -27.60 -2.24
CA GLN A 153 -14.99 -28.89 -2.81
C GLN A 153 -13.92 -29.60 -1.97
N SER A 154 -13.09 -28.85 -1.26
CA SER A 154 -12.01 -29.38 -0.42
C SER A 154 -12.39 -29.50 1.05
N ASP A 155 -13.64 -29.21 1.40
CA ASP A 155 -14.19 -29.17 2.76
C ASP A 155 -13.32 -28.34 3.74
N ILE A 156 -12.81 -27.20 3.28
CA ILE A 156 -12.01 -26.27 4.07
C ILE A 156 -12.96 -25.18 4.62
N PRO A 157 -12.87 -24.82 5.93
CA PRO A 157 -13.75 -23.82 6.52
C PRO A 157 -13.72 -22.47 5.78
N LYS A 158 -14.90 -21.95 5.44
CA LYS A 158 -15.08 -20.66 4.77
C LYS A 158 -14.31 -19.53 5.46
N ARG A 159 -14.25 -19.54 6.81
CA ARG A 159 -13.56 -18.51 7.62
C ARG A 159 -12.08 -18.38 7.33
N LEU A 160 -11.44 -19.35 6.69
CA LEU A 160 -10.03 -19.28 6.27
C LEU A 160 -9.84 -18.55 4.93
N ILE A 161 -10.91 -18.32 4.14
CA ILE A 161 -10.82 -17.59 2.86
C ILE A 161 -10.22 -16.19 3.04
N PRO A 162 -10.68 -15.35 4.00
CA PRO A 162 -10.13 -14.00 4.14
C PRO A 162 -8.64 -14.00 4.45
N GLY A 163 -8.16 -14.85 5.36
CA GLY A 163 -6.73 -14.98 5.65
C GLY A 163 -5.91 -15.46 4.45
N THR A 164 -6.51 -16.35 3.62
CA THR A 164 -5.87 -16.85 2.40
C THR A 164 -5.75 -15.76 1.32
N ILE A 165 -6.80 -14.99 1.08
CA ILE A 165 -6.77 -13.84 0.15
C ILE A 165 -5.81 -12.77 0.68
N ALA A 166 -5.84 -12.48 1.99
CA ALA A 166 -4.95 -11.51 2.61
C ALA A 166 -3.47 -11.89 2.42
N LEU A 167 -3.11 -13.17 2.59
CA LEU A 167 -1.73 -13.62 2.36
C LEU A 167 -1.28 -13.37 0.91
N GLY A 168 -2.14 -13.58 -0.09
CA GLY A 168 -1.75 -13.42 -1.49
C GLY A 168 -1.81 -11.98 -2.00
N ALA A 169 -2.75 -11.16 -1.50
CA ALA A 169 -3.05 -9.83 -2.05
C ALA A 169 -2.67 -8.65 -1.14
N PHE A 170 -2.53 -8.86 0.18
CA PHE A 170 -2.31 -7.76 1.15
C PHE A 170 -0.94 -7.81 1.81
N THR A 171 0.01 -8.58 1.26
CA THR A 171 1.34 -8.78 1.85
C THR A 171 2.44 -8.61 0.81
N PHE A 172 3.36 -9.57 0.73
CA PHE A 172 4.60 -9.55 -0.04
C PHE A 172 4.50 -9.08 -1.49
N THR A 173 3.34 -9.23 -2.11
CA THR A 173 3.09 -8.79 -3.50
C THR A 173 2.91 -7.29 -3.63
N MET A 174 2.58 -6.61 -2.54
CA MET A 174 2.39 -5.15 -2.52
C MET A 174 3.67 -4.40 -2.13
N ASP A 175 4.41 -4.94 -1.17
CA ASP A 175 5.42 -4.21 -0.41
C ASP A 175 6.82 -4.84 -0.40
N ALA A 176 6.93 -6.17 -0.58
CA ALA A 176 8.20 -6.87 -0.49
C ALA A 176 8.84 -7.14 -1.86
N LEU A 177 8.07 -7.65 -2.84
CA LEU A 177 8.64 -8.07 -4.12
C LEU A 177 9.09 -6.87 -4.96
N PRO A 178 10.33 -6.92 -5.52
CA PRO A 178 10.85 -5.86 -6.38
C PRO A 178 10.03 -5.75 -7.66
N GLY A 179 9.89 -4.52 -8.17
CA GLY A 179 9.19 -4.24 -9.43
C GLY A 179 7.66 -4.21 -9.34
N THR A 180 7.06 -4.50 -8.17
CA THR A 180 5.61 -4.37 -8.01
C THR A 180 5.15 -2.93 -8.25
N PRO A 181 4.12 -2.72 -9.08
CA PRO A 181 3.58 -1.39 -9.35
C PRO A 181 2.58 -0.91 -8.29
N GLN A 182 2.61 -1.50 -7.11
CA GLN A 182 1.74 -1.12 -6.00
C GLN A 182 2.28 0.13 -5.30
N ILE A 183 1.37 0.97 -4.82
CA ILE A 183 1.69 2.29 -4.26
C ILE A 183 2.67 2.22 -3.08
N GLN A 184 2.66 1.14 -2.31
CA GLN A 184 3.55 0.90 -1.18
C GLN A 184 5.02 0.78 -1.61
N ASN A 185 5.26 0.30 -2.84
CA ASN A 185 6.60 0.21 -3.43
C ASN A 185 6.96 1.46 -4.26
N ILE A 186 6.00 2.37 -4.50
CA ILE A 186 6.23 3.57 -5.31
C ILE A 186 6.53 4.78 -4.42
N ILE A 187 5.79 4.96 -3.33
CA ILE A 187 5.95 6.13 -2.43
C ILE A 187 7.41 6.31 -1.98
N PRO A 188 8.14 5.28 -1.50
CA PRO A 188 9.51 5.45 -1.02
C PRO A 188 10.49 5.92 -2.11
N THR A 189 10.20 5.67 -3.40
CA THR A 189 11.11 6.04 -4.50
C THR A 189 11.43 7.52 -4.52
N THR A 190 10.43 8.36 -4.26
CA THR A 190 10.55 9.82 -4.30
C THR A 190 11.33 10.37 -3.11
N PHE A 191 11.20 9.73 -1.93
CA PHE A 191 11.89 10.17 -0.72
C PHE A 191 13.35 9.74 -0.70
N PHE A 192 13.65 8.54 -1.15
CA PHE A 192 14.99 7.94 -1.07
C PHE A 192 15.76 7.99 -2.39
N GLY A 193 15.19 8.59 -3.46
CA GLY A 193 15.85 8.68 -4.77
C GLY A 193 16.10 7.30 -5.41
N THR A 194 15.23 6.33 -5.14
CA THR A 194 15.33 4.94 -5.58
C THR A 194 14.32 4.63 -6.69
N ASN A 195 14.15 3.37 -7.00
CA ASN A 195 13.13 2.91 -7.95
C ASN A 195 12.40 1.67 -7.41
N THR A 196 11.37 1.22 -8.11
CA THR A 196 10.54 0.07 -7.69
C THR A 196 11.32 -1.25 -7.54
N TRP A 197 12.53 -1.35 -8.06
CA TRP A 197 13.40 -2.52 -7.99
C TRP A 197 14.42 -2.45 -6.83
N ALA A 198 14.32 -1.47 -5.96
CA ALA A 198 15.22 -1.28 -4.82
C ALA A 198 15.34 -2.54 -3.95
N ALA A 199 16.57 -2.85 -3.52
CA ALA A 199 16.93 -4.01 -2.69
C ALA A 199 16.24 -5.31 -3.14
N PRO A 200 16.52 -5.81 -4.36
CA PRO A 200 15.74 -6.89 -4.97
C PRO A 200 15.93 -8.23 -4.26
N VAL A 201 17.13 -8.51 -3.78
CA VAL A 201 17.41 -9.77 -3.07
C VAL A 201 16.73 -9.76 -1.71
N LEU A 202 16.89 -8.67 -0.98
CA LEU A 202 16.31 -8.48 0.35
C LEU A 202 14.78 -8.57 0.31
N GLY A 203 14.16 -7.87 -0.64
CA GLY A 203 12.71 -7.91 -0.84
C GLY A 203 12.20 -9.30 -1.23
N THR A 204 12.92 -10.01 -2.10
CA THR A 204 12.55 -11.37 -2.49
C THR A 204 12.64 -12.34 -1.30
N LEU A 205 13.70 -12.25 -0.49
CA LEU A 205 13.84 -13.08 0.71
C LEU A 205 12.72 -12.81 1.73
N GLY A 206 12.39 -11.53 1.95
CA GLY A 206 11.26 -11.14 2.79
C GLY A 206 9.92 -11.67 2.27
N GLY A 207 9.69 -11.57 0.95
CA GLY A 207 8.50 -12.10 0.30
C GLY A 207 8.38 -13.61 0.41
N VAL A 208 9.48 -14.35 0.21
CA VAL A 208 9.55 -15.81 0.38
C VAL A 208 9.28 -16.21 1.82
N PHE A 209 9.84 -15.47 2.80
CA PHE A 209 9.55 -15.70 4.21
C PHE A 209 8.05 -15.56 4.51
N ILE A 210 7.42 -14.47 4.08
CA ILE A 210 5.99 -14.24 4.28
C ILE A 210 5.17 -15.37 3.64
N LEU A 211 5.48 -15.73 2.40
CA LEU A 211 4.77 -16.77 1.66
C LEU A 211 4.86 -18.13 2.37
N ILE A 212 6.07 -18.55 2.74
CA ILE A 212 6.28 -19.87 3.35
C ILE A 212 5.62 -19.92 4.72
N VAL A 213 5.90 -18.96 5.60
CA VAL A 213 5.36 -18.94 6.97
C VAL A 213 3.85 -18.79 6.96
N GLY A 214 3.32 -17.93 6.06
CA GLY A 214 1.87 -17.74 5.89
C GLY A 214 1.18 -19.03 5.40
N LEU A 215 1.74 -19.72 4.42
CA LEU A 215 1.21 -21.01 3.94
C LEU A 215 1.27 -22.09 5.02
N LEU A 216 2.37 -22.19 5.77
CA LEU A 216 2.49 -23.13 6.87
C LEU A 216 1.46 -22.84 7.97
N TYR A 217 1.23 -21.56 8.31
CA TYR A 217 0.21 -21.15 9.26
C TYR A 217 -1.20 -21.54 8.77
N LEU A 218 -1.56 -21.20 7.54
CA LEU A 218 -2.90 -21.51 6.99
C LEU A 218 -3.12 -23.03 6.86
N ASP A 219 -2.12 -23.79 6.47
CA ASP A 219 -2.22 -25.26 6.41
C ASP A 219 -2.34 -25.87 7.83
N TRP A 220 -1.63 -25.33 8.81
CA TRP A 220 -1.82 -25.71 10.21
C TRP A 220 -3.25 -25.43 10.68
N ARG A 221 -3.81 -24.28 10.34
CA ARG A 221 -5.20 -23.91 10.66
C ARG A 221 -6.20 -24.86 9.99
N ARG A 222 -5.99 -25.18 8.72
CA ARG A 222 -6.79 -26.16 7.96
C ARG A 222 -6.77 -27.53 8.65
N ARG A 223 -5.59 -28.03 9.00
CA ARG A 223 -5.45 -29.33 9.69
C ARG A 223 -6.10 -29.33 11.07
N ALA A 224 -6.00 -28.23 11.81
CA ALA A 224 -6.65 -28.08 13.11
C ALA A 224 -8.19 -28.12 12.98
N ALA A 225 -8.73 -27.44 11.98
CA ALA A 225 -10.16 -27.45 11.65
C ALA A 225 -10.64 -28.86 11.28
N LEU A 226 -9.91 -29.56 10.39
CA LEU A 226 -10.22 -30.93 10.01
C LEU A 226 -10.26 -31.88 11.22
N LYS A 227 -9.27 -31.77 12.13
CA LYS A 227 -9.27 -32.56 13.38
C LYS A 227 -10.45 -32.25 14.31
N ALA A 228 -10.97 -31.03 14.26
CA ALA A 228 -12.14 -30.61 15.02
C ALA A 228 -13.47 -30.98 14.33
N GLY A 229 -13.43 -31.63 13.15
CA GLY A 229 -14.64 -31.93 12.36
C GLY A 229 -15.28 -30.69 11.74
N GLU A 230 -14.55 -29.58 11.62
CA GLU A 230 -15.04 -28.33 11.02
C GLU A 230 -14.85 -28.38 9.51
N GLY A 231 -15.95 -28.48 8.75
CA GLY A 231 -15.96 -28.39 7.29
C GLY A 231 -16.19 -26.96 6.78
N TYR A 232 -16.58 -26.84 5.51
CA TYR A 232 -16.80 -25.54 4.86
C TYR A 232 -17.85 -24.68 5.58
N GLY A 233 -18.85 -25.29 6.16
CA GLY A 233 -19.97 -24.67 6.88
C GLY A 233 -21.32 -25.10 6.30
N ASP A 234 -22.38 -24.87 7.10
CA ASP A 234 -23.74 -25.20 6.70
C ASP A 234 -24.29 -24.14 5.74
N ALA A 235 -24.74 -24.58 4.55
CA ALA A 235 -25.30 -23.71 3.52
C ALA A 235 -26.48 -22.84 4.02
N ALA A 236 -27.21 -23.29 5.03
CA ALA A 236 -28.34 -22.56 5.60
C ALA A 236 -27.90 -21.33 6.44
N THR A 237 -26.66 -21.31 6.92
CA THR A 237 -26.13 -20.26 7.79
C THR A 237 -25.10 -19.35 7.09
N LEU A 238 -24.64 -19.72 5.89
CA LEU A 238 -23.66 -18.98 5.14
C LEU A 238 -24.28 -17.76 4.44
N VAL A 239 -23.62 -16.63 4.53
CA VAL A 239 -24.01 -15.36 3.91
C VAL A 239 -23.10 -15.07 2.72
N ASN A 240 -23.63 -14.40 1.68
CA ASN A 240 -22.89 -14.03 0.46
C ASN A 240 -22.24 -15.23 -0.25
N GLU A 241 -22.94 -16.37 -0.29
CA GLU A 241 -22.46 -17.49 -1.09
C GLU A 241 -22.54 -17.14 -2.58
N PRO A 242 -21.42 -17.21 -3.31
CA PRO A 242 -21.43 -16.93 -4.74
C PRO A 242 -22.19 -18.03 -5.48
N VAL A 243 -22.91 -17.63 -6.53
CA VAL A 243 -23.48 -18.59 -7.49
C VAL A 243 -22.34 -19.35 -8.14
N ALA A 244 -22.43 -20.67 -8.18
CA ALA A 244 -21.43 -21.52 -8.82
C ALA A 244 -21.13 -21.01 -10.22
N PHE A 245 -19.82 -20.94 -10.56
CA PHE A 245 -19.41 -20.47 -11.87
C PHE A 245 -20.00 -21.36 -12.96
N ALA A 246 -21.11 -20.94 -13.58
CA ALA A 246 -21.65 -21.57 -14.75
C ALA A 246 -20.65 -21.40 -15.89
N GLY A 247 -19.98 -22.50 -16.25
CA GLY A 247 -18.88 -22.52 -17.21
C GLY A 247 -19.21 -21.76 -18.50
N GLY A 248 -18.53 -20.61 -18.68
CA GLY A 248 -18.52 -19.84 -19.91
C GLY A 248 -17.23 -20.07 -20.68
N LYS A 249 -17.16 -19.64 -21.94
CA LYS A 249 -15.93 -19.69 -22.73
C LYS A 249 -14.91 -18.72 -22.13
N LEU A 250 -13.91 -19.28 -21.45
CA LEU A 250 -12.80 -18.49 -20.88
C LEU A 250 -11.83 -18.07 -21.99
N ALA A 251 -11.19 -16.91 -21.80
CA ALA A 251 -10.08 -16.48 -22.66
C ALA A 251 -8.90 -17.46 -22.56
N ASN A 252 -8.03 -17.48 -23.57
CA ASN A 252 -6.80 -18.26 -23.47
C ASN A 252 -5.95 -17.75 -22.27
N PRO A 253 -5.54 -18.63 -21.35
CA PRO A 253 -4.77 -18.22 -20.16
C PRO A 253 -3.46 -17.50 -20.49
N LEU A 254 -2.76 -17.87 -21.56
CA LEU A 254 -1.54 -17.20 -21.99
C LEU A 254 -1.79 -15.76 -22.46
N VAL A 255 -2.92 -15.53 -23.14
CA VAL A 255 -3.36 -14.17 -23.53
C VAL A 255 -3.80 -13.38 -22.30
N ALA A 256 -4.47 -14.03 -21.36
CA ALA A 256 -4.96 -13.38 -20.14
C ALA A 256 -3.83 -12.92 -19.21
N ILE A 257 -2.71 -13.65 -19.14
CA ILE A 257 -1.55 -13.30 -18.32
C ILE A 257 -0.62 -12.29 -19.00
N ALA A 258 -0.65 -12.18 -20.34
CA ALA A 258 0.26 -11.33 -21.08
C ALA A 258 0.26 -9.85 -20.62
N PRO A 259 -0.87 -9.18 -20.32
CA PRO A 259 -0.86 -7.81 -19.82
C PRO A 259 -0.10 -7.65 -18.50
N LEU A 260 -0.16 -8.62 -17.60
CA LEU A 260 0.56 -8.60 -16.32
C LEU A 260 2.06 -8.68 -16.54
N LEU A 261 2.50 -9.55 -17.46
CA LEU A 261 3.91 -9.66 -17.85
C LEU A 261 4.39 -8.39 -18.56
N VAL A 262 3.56 -7.80 -19.43
CA VAL A 262 3.87 -6.53 -20.10
C VAL A 262 4.10 -5.42 -19.08
N VAL A 263 3.26 -5.28 -18.04
CA VAL A 263 3.48 -4.29 -16.97
C VAL A 263 4.85 -4.48 -16.33
N GLY A 264 5.21 -5.70 -15.91
CA GLY A 264 6.50 -5.98 -15.26
C GLY A 264 7.70 -5.69 -16.17
N ILE A 265 7.65 -6.17 -17.42
CA ILE A 265 8.74 -5.99 -18.40
C ILE A 265 8.89 -4.51 -18.77
N VAL A 266 7.80 -3.83 -19.12
CA VAL A 266 7.84 -2.41 -19.50
C VAL A 266 8.27 -1.53 -18.32
N ASN A 267 7.82 -1.83 -17.09
CA ASN A 267 8.31 -1.13 -15.91
C ASN A 267 9.85 -1.22 -15.80
N LYS A 268 10.42 -2.43 -15.94
CA LYS A 268 11.88 -2.61 -15.88
C LYS A 268 12.59 -1.84 -17.01
N LEU A 269 12.08 -1.96 -18.23
CA LEU A 269 12.68 -1.26 -19.39
C LEU A 269 12.64 0.26 -19.22
N LEU A 270 11.50 0.81 -18.82
CA LEU A 270 11.34 2.25 -18.59
C LEU A 270 12.18 2.76 -17.41
N THR A 271 12.30 1.98 -16.33
CA THR A 271 13.18 2.32 -15.20
C THR A 271 14.64 2.50 -15.65
N LEU A 272 15.10 1.72 -16.61
CA LEU A 272 16.44 1.84 -17.18
C LEU A 272 16.55 2.94 -18.24
N TRP A 273 15.52 3.13 -19.04
CA TRP A 273 15.53 4.03 -20.19
C TRP A 273 15.32 5.50 -19.81
N ILE A 274 14.36 5.80 -18.90
CA ILE A 274 13.99 7.19 -18.56
C ILE A 274 15.19 8.02 -18.10
N PRO A 275 16.04 7.58 -17.16
CA PRO A 275 17.20 8.37 -16.74
C PRO A 275 18.19 8.62 -17.90
N SER A 276 18.37 7.66 -18.81
CA SER A 276 19.26 7.82 -19.95
C SER A 276 18.69 8.76 -21.02
N ALA A 277 17.37 8.84 -21.15
CA ALA A 277 16.69 9.66 -22.16
C ALA A 277 16.53 11.12 -21.74
N TYR A 278 16.26 11.36 -20.44
CA TYR A 278 15.94 12.70 -19.93
C TYR A 278 17.03 13.30 -19.04
N GLY A 279 18.04 12.52 -18.60
CA GLY A 279 19.06 12.96 -17.67
C GLY A 279 18.52 13.17 -16.27
N GLU A 280 19.19 14.00 -15.45
CA GLU A 280 18.79 14.29 -14.07
C GLU A 280 17.62 15.27 -13.98
N SER A 281 17.51 16.18 -14.95
CA SER A 281 16.43 17.16 -15.03
C SER A 281 16.12 17.50 -16.49
N THR A 282 14.87 17.85 -16.75
CA THR A 282 14.41 18.37 -18.04
C THR A 282 13.68 19.70 -17.83
N SER A 283 13.81 20.61 -18.78
CA SER A 283 13.15 21.92 -18.72
C SER A 283 12.26 22.15 -19.94
N PHE A 284 11.14 22.80 -19.70
CA PHE A 284 10.26 23.26 -20.76
C PHE A 284 10.60 24.71 -21.10
N ASP A 285 10.71 24.99 -22.43
CA ASP A 285 10.90 26.35 -22.93
C ASP A 285 9.69 27.21 -22.53
N PRO A 286 9.90 28.34 -21.84
CA PRO A 286 8.83 29.26 -21.46
C PRO A 286 7.95 29.69 -22.65
N ALA A 287 8.55 29.88 -23.83
CA ALA A 287 7.84 30.29 -25.03
C ALA A 287 6.83 29.23 -25.52
N VAL A 288 7.10 27.94 -25.26
CA VAL A 288 6.25 26.82 -25.67
C VAL A 288 5.04 26.66 -24.74
N ILE A 289 5.23 26.90 -23.44
CA ILE A 289 4.19 26.69 -22.41
C ILE A 289 3.53 27.98 -21.93
N GLY A 290 3.92 29.14 -22.45
CA GLY A 290 3.36 30.44 -22.06
C GLY A 290 3.69 30.84 -20.60
N SER A 291 4.79 30.35 -20.08
CA SER A 291 5.24 30.62 -18.70
C SER A 291 6.23 31.80 -18.66
N ALA A 292 6.28 32.53 -17.55
CA ALA A 292 7.25 33.63 -17.36
C ALA A 292 8.67 33.13 -17.08
N ALA A 293 8.82 31.86 -16.66
CA ALA A 293 10.10 31.24 -16.35
C ALA A 293 10.13 29.78 -16.78
N PRO A 294 11.31 29.18 -17.02
CA PRO A 294 11.42 27.75 -17.36
C PRO A 294 10.81 26.89 -16.24
N VAL A 295 9.96 25.92 -16.64
CA VAL A 295 9.48 24.88 -15.74
C VAL A 295 10.49 23.74 -15.76
N VAL A 296 11.19 23.55 -14.66
CA VAL A 296 12.19 22.48 -14.51
C VAL A 296 11.56 21.30 -13.79
N GLN A 297 11.66 20.11 -14.39
CA GLN A 297 11.27 18.86 -13.77
C GLN A 297 12.51 18.06 -13.39
N GLU A 298 12.70 17.80 -12.10
CA GLU A 298 13.72 16.89 -11.60
C GLU A 298 13.32 15.45 -11.93
N VAL A 299 13.97 14.87 -12.94
CA VAL A 299 13.64 13.53 -13.45
C VAL A 299 13.95 12.47 -12.40
N SER A 300 15.04 12.62 -11.65
CA SER A 300 15.42 11.71 -10.56
C SER A 300 14.31 11.48 -9.53
N LYS A 301 13.45 12.48 -9.29
CA LYS A 301 12.33 12.39 -8.33
C LYS A 301 11.08 11.73 -8.90
N VAL A 302 10.93 11.65 -10.22
CA VAL A 302 9.68 11.20 -10.88
C VAL A 302 9.89 10.01 -11.82
N ALA A 303 11.11 9.66 -12.16
CA ALA A 303 11.42 8.59 -13.13
C ALA A 303 10.75 7.25 -12.78
N ALA A 304 10.73 6.88 -11.50
CA ALA A 304 10.10 5.64 -11.05
C ALA A 304 8.57 5.69 -11.22
N VAL A 305 7.96 6.85 -10.96
CA VAL A 305 6.51 7.07 -11.15
C VAL A 305 6.17 6.97 -12.64
N TRP A 306 6.90 7.67 -13.50
CA TRP A 306 6.72 7.61 -14.97
C TRP A 306 6.89 6.20 -15.52
N ALA A 307 7.86 5.43 -15.00
CA ALA A 307 8.08 4.05 -15.42
C ALA A 307 6.85 3.17 -15.11
N VAL A 308 6.24 3.34 -13.95
CA VAL A 308 5.00 2.62 -13.57
C VAL A 308 3.81 3.08 -14.41
N GLU A 309 3.63 4.39 -14.62
CA GLU A 309 2.56 4.93 -15.44
C GLU A 309 2.64 4.41 -16.88
N GLY A 310 3.82 4.45 -17.50
CA GLY A 310 4.06 3.90 -18.84
C GLY A 310 3.82 2.40 -18.91
N ALA A 311 4.21 1.66 -17.87
CA ALA A 311 3.97 0.22 -17.80
C ALA A 311 2.48 -0.11 -17.69
N LEU A 312 1.72 0.62 -16.87
CA LEU A 312 0.27 0.44 -16.73
C LEU A 312 -0.45 0.78 -18.04
N LEU A 313 -0.04 1.86 -18.73
CA LEU A 313 -0.56 2.20 -20.06
C LEU A 313 -0.31 1.10 -21.07
N ALA A 314 0.90 0.52 -21.10
CA ALA A 314 1.24 -0.59 -21.97
C ALA A 314 0.39 -1.84 -21.65
N GLY A 315 0.18 -2.13 -20.36
CA GLY A 315 -0.70 -3.21 -19.89
C GLY A 315 -2.16 -3.01 -20.34
N ILE A 316 -2.70 -1.80 -20.18
CA ILE A 316 -4.05 -1.43 -20.67
C ILE A 316 -4.13 -1.62 -22.19
N ALA A 317 -3.17 -1.09 -22.93
CA ALA A 317 -3.12 -1.25 -24.39
C ALA A 317 -3.08 -2.73 -24.81
N CYS A 318 -2.30 -3.55 -24.10
CA CYS A 318 -2.25 -4.99 -24.33
C CYS A 318 -3.63 -5.66 -24.13
N VAL A 319 -4.37 -5.32 -23.06
CA VAL A 319 -5.74 -5.84 -22.86
C VAL A 319 -6.65 -5.41 -24.02
N LEU A 320 -6.60 -4.13 -24.41
CA LEU A 320 -7.46 -3.59 -25.46
C LEU A 320 -7.18 -4.22 -26.83
N LEU A 321 -5.92 -4.53 -27.14
CA LEU A 321 -5.55 -5.21 -28.38
C LEU A 321 -6.20 -6.59 -28.53
N PHE A 322 -6.30 -7.36 -27.45
CA PHE A 322 -6.80 -8.73 -27.52
C PHE A 322 -8.25 -8.90 -27.03
N ALA A 323 -8.79 -7.93 -26.30
CA ALA A 323 -10.12 -8.00 -25.70
C ALA A 323 -10.96 -6.73 -25.89
N TRP A 324 -10.78 -6.02 -27.01
CA TRP A 324 -11.49 -4.76 -27.30
C TRP A 324 -13.01 -4.90 -27.15
N LYS A 325 -13.61 -5.93 -27.78
CA LYS A 325 -15.08 -6.07 -27.80
C LYS A 325 -15.70 -6.18 -26.41
N PRO A 326 -15.29 -7.12 -25.52
CA PRO A 326 -15.87 -7.23 -24.20
C PRO A 326 -15.58 -6.01 -23.30
N VAL A 327 -14.41 -5.40 -23.45
CA VAL A 327 -14.07 -4.18 -22.69
C VAL A 327 -14.94 -3.01 -23.15
N ALA A 328 -14.98 -2.71 -24.44
CA ALA A 328 -15.74 -1.57 -24.99
C ALA A 328 -17.24 -1.63 -24.67
N ALA A 329 -17.82 -2.84 -24.61
CA ALA A 329 -19.23 -3.02 -24.29
C ALA A 329 -19.65 -2.48 -22.91
N SER A 330 -18.74 -2.46 -21.93
CA SER A 330 -19.04 -2.05 -20.55
C SER A 330 -18.06 -1.02 -19.99
N PHE A 331 -17.18 -0.47 -20.84
CA PHE A 331 -16.12 0.43 -20.38
C PHE A 331 -16.65 1.74 -19.82
N ALA A 332 -17.70 2.31 -20.42
CA ALA A 332 -18.26 3.58 -19.97
C ALA A 332 -18.72 3.52 -18.51
N GLU A 333 -19.39 2.45 -18.11
CA GLU A 333 -19.86 2.26 -16.73
C GLU A 333 -18.73 1.75 -15.81
N GLY A 334 -17.95 0.80 -16.31
CA GLY A 334 -16.81 0.24 -15.55
C GLY A 334 -15.75 1.29 -15.21
N SER A 335 -15.44 2.20 -16.13
CA SER A 335 -14.46 3.28 -15.90
C SER A 335 -14.92 4.27 -14.84
N LYS A 336 -16.21 4.62 -14.78
CA LYS A 336 -16.74 5.50 -13.71
C LYS A 336 -16.49 4.91 -12.32
N SER A 337 -16.77 3.62 -12.14
CA SER A 337 -16.52 2.92 -10.88
C SER A 337 -15.01 2.89 -10.55
N ALA A 338 -14.16 2.61 -11.53
CA ALA A 338 -12.70 2.59 -11.34
C ALA A 338 -12.16 3.98 -10.96
N ILE A 339 -12.61 5.04 -11.67
CA ILE A 339 -12.25 6.43 -11.38
C ILE A 339 -12.70 6.82 -9.98
N GLY A 340 -13.93 6.49 -9.58
CA GLY A 340 -14.44 6.74 -8.23
C GLY A 340 -13.57 6.09 -7.15
N GLY A 341 -13.17 4.84 -7.37
CA GLY A 341 -12.24 4.12 -6.46
C GLY A 341 -10.85 4.75 -6.40
N ALA A 342 -10.30 5.17 -7.54
CA ALA A 342 -9.00 5.84 -7.63
C ALA A 342 -9.01 7.20 -6.90
N LEU A 343 -10.08 7.99 -7.11
CA LEU A 343 -10.28 9.27 -6.41
C LEU A 343 -10.36 9.07 -4.90
N LEU A 344 -11.16 8.12 -4.44
CA LEU A 344 -11.31 7.84 -3.01
C LEU A 344 -9.99 7.40 -2.38
N ALA A 345 -9.27 6.47 -3.01
CA ALA A 345 -7.99 5.98 -2.51
C ALA A 345 -6.92 7.07 -2.52
N GLY A 346 -6.78 7.80 -3.62
CA GLY A 346 -5.82 8.89 -3.76
C GLY A 346 -6.08 10.04 -2.78
N MET A 347 -7.34 10.45 -2.62
CA MET A 347 -7.75 11.53 -1.71
C MET A 347 -7.58 11.13 -0.24
N ASN A 348 -7.88 9.88 0.15
CA ASN A 348 -7.64 9.41 1.51
C ASN A 348 -6.14 9.53 1.85
N THR A 349 -5.27 8.93 1.03
CA THR A 349 -3.82 8.96 1.26
C THR A 349 -3.25 10.38 1.21
N ALA A 350 -3.73 11.22 0.29
CA ALA A 350 -3.32 12.63 0.21
C ALA A 350 -3.71 13.42 1.47
N SER A 351 -4.92 13.18 2.01
CA SER A 351 -5.37 13.82 3.25
C SER A 351 -4.55 13.35 4.46
N GLU A 352 -4.19 12.07 4.51
CA GLU A 352 -3.29 11.52 5.53
C GLU A 352 -1.89 12.12 5.42
N TYR A 353 -1.40 12.34 4.20
CA TYR A 353 -0.11 13.00 3.97
C TYR A 353 -0.11 14.46 4.45
N GLY A 354 -1.18 15.21 4.16
CA GLY A 354 -1.39 16.56 4.68
C GLY A 354 -1.47 16.60 6.21
N PHE A 355 -2.22 15.68 6.81
CA PHE A 355 -2.31 15.50 8.25
C PHE A 355 -0.92 15.25 8.86
N GLY A 356 -0.17 14.30 8.31
CA GLY A 356 1.17 13.96 8.80
C GLY A 356 2.13 15.15 8.80
N ALA A 357 2.10 15.96 7.75
CA ALA A 357 2.94 17.15 7.64
C ALA A 357 2.58 18.22 8.69
N VAL A 358 1.29 18.45 8.94
CA VAL A 358 0.85 19.38 10.00
C VAL A 358 1.25 18.87 11.38
N ILE A 359 0.98 17.59 11.68
CA ILE A 359 1.36 16.99 12.96
C ILE A 359 2.88 17.04 13.18
N ALA A 360 3.68 16.78 12.16
CA ALA A 360 5.14 16.86 12.22
C ALA A 360 5.67 18.28 12.50
N ALA A 361 4.91 19.31 12.11
CA ALA A 361 5.26 20.70 12.37
C ALA A 361 4.89 21.17 13.79
N LEU A 362 4.12 20.40 14.55
CA LEU A 362 3.72 20.77 15.93
C LEU A 362 4.84 20.45 16.93
N PRO A 363 5.06 21.32 17.93
CA PRO A 363 6.10 21.11 18.97
C PRO A 363 5.96 19.76 19.69
N GLY A 364 4.74 19.31 19.94
CA GLY A 364 4.48 18.02 20.61
C GLY A 364 5.00 16.81 19.82
N PHE A 365 5.18 16.93 18.50
CA PHE A 365 5.77 15.85 17.69
C PHE A 365 7.26 15.66 17.97
N LEU A 366 7.98 16.68 18.41
CA LEU A 366 9.39 16.55 18.82
C LEU A 366 9.57 15.49 19.91
N VAL A 367 8.61 15.35 20.83
CA VAL A 367 8.65 14.32 21.86
C VAL A 367 8.55 12.93 21.23
N VAL A 368 7.67 12.76 20.24
CA VAL A 368 7.53 11.52 19.47
C VAL A 368 8.80 11.24 18.67
N ALA A 369 9.30 12.24 17.94
CA ALA A 369 10.51 12.14 17.14
C ALA A 369 11.74 11.79 17.99
N ASN A 370 11.88 12.42 19.17
CA ASN A 370 12.95 12.11 20.11
C ASN A 370 12.83 10.70 20.71
N ALA A 371 11.62 10.27 21.05
CA ALA A 371 11.38 8.92 21.55
C ALA A 371 11.69 7.86 20.49
N LEU A 372 11.26 8.10 19.23
CA LEU A 372 11.61 7.24 18.11
C LEU A 372 13.10 7.34 17.77
N GLY A 373 13.69 8.55 17.80
CA GLY A 373 15.12 8.78 17.59
C GLY A 373 16.01 8.10 18.63
N SER A 374 15.46 7.72 19.80
CA SER A 374 16.18 6.93 20.81
C SER A 374 16.41 5.47 20.38
N ILE A 375 15.76 4.99 19.33
CA ILE A 375 16.03 3.67 18.75
C ILE A 375 17.37 3.73 18.01
N PRO A 376 18.43 3.06 18.51
CA PRO A 376 19.79 3.30 18.00
C PRO A 376 20.01 2.80 16.57
N ASN A 377 19.26 1.78 16.17
CA ASN A 377 19.39 1.18 14.84
C ASN A 377 18.52 1.92 13.82
N PRO A 378 19.08 2.52 12.75
CA PRO A 378 18.33 3.30 11.78
C PRO A 378 17.18 2.54 11.09
N LEU A 379 17.42 1.29 10.69
CA LEU A 379 16.40 0.48 10.03
C LEU A 379 15.28 0.04 10.96
N VAL A 380 15.62 -0.26 12.23
CA VAL A 380 14.60 -0.60 13.25
C VAL A 380 13.78 0.64 13.58
N ASN A 381 14.40 1.81 13.66
CA ASN A 381 13.72 3.08 13.86
C ASN A 381 12.68 3.33 12.76
N GLU A 382 13.10 3.24 11.49
CA GLU A 382 12.21 3.39 10.35
C GLU A 382 11.09 2.35 10.36
N ALA A 383 11.42 1.07 10.56
CA ALA A 383 10.47 -0.03 10.59
C ALA A 383 9.40 0.17 11.66
N VAL A 384 9.79 0.52 12.88
CA VAL A 384 8.86 0.76 14.00
C VAL A 384 7.97 1.96 13.73
N THR A 385 8.56 3.06 13.25
CA THR A 385 7.83 4.30 12.95
C THR A 385 6.77 4.07 11.88
N VAL A 386 7.17 3.50 10.73
CA VAL A 386 6.24 3.24 9.61
C VAL A 386 5.16 2.25 9.99
N THR A 387 5.53 1.14 10.66
CA THR A 387 4.57 0.12 11.12
C THR A 387 3.55 0.69 12.12
N ALA A 388 4.00 1.52 13.08
CA ALA A 388 3.13 2.12 14.07
C ALA A 388 2.11 3.08 13.42
N LEU A 389 2.56 3.94 12.51
CA LEU A 389 1.68 4.89 11.82
C LEU A 389 0.74 4.20 10.83
N ALA A 390 1.18 3.14 10.15
CA ALA A 390 0.31 2.31 9.31
C ALA A 390 -0.78 1.62 10.15
N GLY A 391 -0.43 1.14 11.35
CA GLY A 391 -1.39 0.57 12.28
C GLY A 391 -2.39 1.59 12.82
N ILE A 392 -1.95 2.78 13.17
CA ILE A 392 -2.83 3.87 13.67
C ILE A 392 -3.83 4.29 12.60
N THR A 393 -3.38 4.50 11.37
CA THR A 393 -4.24 4.95 10.27
C THR A 393 -5.10 3.83 9.68
N GLY A 394 -4.69 2.56 9.87
CA GLY A 394 -5.29 1.42 9.18
C GLY A 394 -5.05 1.45 7.66
N SER A 395 -3.95 2.05 7.24
CA SER A 395 -3.60 2.26 5.83
C SER A 395 -2.10 2.17 5.64
N ALA A 396 -1.64 1.22 4.80
CA ALA A 396 -0.22 1.08 4.46
C ALA A 396 0.33 2.36 3.82
N SER A 397 -0.31 2.84 2.77
CA SER A 397 0.12 4.05 2.04
C SER A 397 -0.01 5.31 2.90
N GLY A 398 -1.08 5.44 3.68
CA GLY A 398 -1.31 6.57 4.55
C GLY A 398 -0.31 6.65 5.68
N GLY A 399 -0.13 5.58 6.44
CA GLY A 399 0.82 5.54 7.55
C GLY A 399 2.27 5.76 7.10
N MET A 400 2.66 5.14 5.98
CA MET A 400 3.99 5.39 5.40
C MET A 400 4.15 6.84 4.93
N SER A 401 3.12 7.41 4.31
CA SER A 401 3.16 8.80 3.86
C SER A 401 3.33 9.77 5.02
N ILE A 402 2.65 9.53 6.16
CA ILE A 402 2.84 10.29 7.40
C ILE A 402 4.27 10.14 7.91
N ALA A 403 4.77 8.92 8.01
CA ALA A 403 6.12 8.65 8.50
C ALA A 403 7.20 9.34 7.66
N LEU A 404 7.11 9.20 6.33
CA LEU A 404 8.08 9.78 5.42
C LEU A 404 7.96 11.31 5.33
N ALA A 405 6.75 11.87 5.37
CA ALA A 405 6.56 13.32 5.43
C ALA A 405 7.22 13.94 6.67
N ALA A 406 7.17 13.21 7.80
CA ALA A 406 7.67 13.71 9.09
C ALA A 406 9.15 13.43 9.30
N MET A 407 9.67 12.29 8.84
CA MET A 407 10.96 11.77 9.31
C MET A 407 11.92 11.29 8.20
N ALA A 408 11.58 11.41 6.92
CA ALA A 408 12.44 10.90 5.83
C ALA A 408 13.88 11.50 5.88
N GLU A 409 14.02 12.80 6.14
CA GLU A 409 15.33 13.45 6.27
C GLU A 409 16.15 12.84 7.43
N THR A 410 15.51 12.54 8.55
CA THR A 410 16.14 11.89 9.70
C THR A 410 16.58 10.47 9.37
N PHE A 411 15.71 9.69 8.69
CA PHE A 411 16.05 8.34 8.26
C PHE A 411 17.23 8.32 7.30
N ILE A 412 17.24 9.23 6.30
CA ILE A 412 18.33 9.40 5.33
C ILE A 412 19.64 9.78 6.05
N ALA A 413 19.59 10.76 6.96
CA ALA A 413 20.77 11.20 7.69
C ALA A 413 21.37 10.06 8.54
N ASN A 414 20.53 9.33 9.27
CA ASN A 414 20.96 8.21 10.10
C ASN A 414 21.50 7.03 9.28
N ALA A 415 20.88 6.74 8.13
CA ALA A 415 21.32 5.70 7.22
C ALA A 415 22.68 6.04 6.59
N ASN A 416 22.85 7.27 6.12
CA ASN A 416 24.13 7.76 5.58
C ASN A 416 25.24 7.68 6.63
N ALA A 417 24.96 8.08 7.87
CA ALA A 417 25.93 7.98 8.97
C ALA A 417 26.32 6.54 9.29
N ALA A 418 25.41 5.59 9.08
CA ALA A 418 25.63 4.16 9.29
C ALA A 418 26.11 3.41 8.03
N GLY A 419 26.27 4.09 6.88
CA GLY A 419 26.66 3.47 5.61
C GLY A 419 25.61 2.52 5.02
N ILE A 420 24.33 2.76 5.29
CA ILE A 420 23.21 1.94 4.81
C ILE A 420 22.75 2.46 3.45
N PRO A 421 22.64 1.61 2.41
CA PRO A 421 22.13 2.01 1.10
C PRO A 421 20.66 2.48 1.16
N MET A 422 20.32 3.49 0.35
CA MET A 422 18.94 4.02 0.26
C MET A 422 17.95 2.98 -0.21
N GLU A 423 18.39 2.01 -1.02
CA GLU A 423 17.56 0.88 -1.47
C GLU A 423 17.09 0.00 -0.30
N VAL A 424 17.92 -0.13 0.75
CA VAL A 424 17.54 -0.89 1.96
C VAL A 424 16.49 -0.13 2.77
N LEU A 425 16.66 1.20 2.95
CA LEU A 425 15.63 2.06 3.54
C LEU A 425 14.32 1.94 2.77
N HIS A 426 14.35 2.09 1.45
CA HIS A 426 13.17 1.92 0.61
C HIS A 426 12.44 0.60 0.91
N ARG A 427 13.18 -0.51 0.92
CA ARG A 427 12.59 -1.84 1.14
C ARG A 427 12.02 -2.00 2.53
N VAL A 428 12.72 -1.49 3.54
CA VAL A 428 12.25 -1.52 4.93
C VAL A 428 11.00 -0.66 5.09
N ALA A 429 10.97 0.57 4.55
CA ALA A 429 9.78 1.41 4.59
C ALA A 429 8.58 0.75 3.87
N ALA A 430 8.79 0.23 2.67
CA ALA A 430 7.75 -0.45 1.90
C ALA A 430 7.16 -1.63 2.69
N MET A 431 8.00 -2.54 3.19
CA MET A 431 7.55 -3.71 3.95
C MET A 431 6.93 -3.33 5.29
N ALA A 432 7.49 -2.33 5.99
CA ALA A 432 6.97 -1.85 7.25
C ALA A 432 5.58 -1.21 7.11
N SER A 433 5.29 -0.59 5.97
CA SER A 433 3.97 -0.03 5.67
C SER A 433 2.88 -1.09 5.66
N GLY A 434 3.19 -2.29 5.17
CA GLY A 434 2.32 -3.45 5.25
C GLY A 434 2.29 -4.12 6.63
N GLY A 435 3.08 -3.68 7.61
CA GLY A 435 3.18 -4.32 8.91
C GLY A 435 1.85 -4.42 9.64
N MET A 436 1.41 -3.37 10.31
CA MET A 436 0.16 -3.33 11.09
C MET A 436 -1.00 -2.63 10.36
N ASP A 437 -0.94 -2.50 9.04
CA ASP A 437 -1.96 -1.83 8.24
C ASP A 437 -3.31 -2.58 8.23
N THR A 438 -3.32 -3.90 8.36
CA THR A 438 -4.52 -4.76 8.32
C THR A 438 -5.18 -4.96 9.69
N LEU A 439 -5.19 -3.94 10.54
CA LEU A 439 -5.99 -3.92 11.78
C LEU A 439 -7.50 -3.89 11.47
N PRO A 440 -8.38 -4.17 12.45
CA PRO A 440 -9.82 -4.35 12.19
C PRO A 440 -10.51 -3.17 11.50
N HIS A 441 -9.99 -1.96 11.63
CA HIS A 441 -10.53 -0.73 11.04
C HIS A 441 -10.02 -0.45 9.61
N ASN A 442 -9.10 -1.26 9.10
CA ASN A 442 -8.61 -1.11 7.72
C ASN A 442 -9.74 -1.31 6.70
N GLY A 443 -9.85 -0.40 5.73
CA GLY A 443 -10.91 -0.45 4.70
C GLY A 443 -10.87 -1.69 3.83
N ALA A 444 -9.67 -2.23 3.54
CA ALA A 444 -9.53 -3.45 2.75
C ALA A 444 -9.98 -4.69 3.55
N VAL A 445 -9.69 -4.75 4.85
CA VAL A 445 -10.17 -5.81 5.75
C VAL A 445 -11.70 -5.78 5.84
N ILE A 446 -12.28 -4.59 6.03
CA ILE A 446 -13.74 -4.41 6.08
C ILE A 446 -14.37 -4.89 4.77
N THR A 447 -13.82 -4.48 3.62
CA THR A 447 -14.29 -4.90 2.30
C THR A 447 -14.17 -6.41 2.10
N LEU A 448 -13.03 -7.01 2.47
CA LEU A 448 -12.81 -8.45 2.35
C LEU A 448 -13.82 -9.25 3.17
N LEU A 449 -14.09 -8.83 4.40
CA LEU A 449 -15.09 -9.47 5.26
C LEU A 449 -16.51 -9.27 4.74
N ALA A 450 -16.86 -8.08 4.25
CA ALA A 450 -18.15 -7.80 3.64
C ALA A 450 -18.41 -8.67 2.39
N VAL A 451 -17.43 -8.77 1.49
CA VAL A 451 -17.51 -9.58 0.27
C VAL A 451 -17.67 -11.05 0.60
N THR A 452 -16.93 -11.55 1.59
CA THR A 452 -17.01 -12.96 1.99
C THR A 452 -18.22 -13.28 2.88
N GLY A 453 -18.98 -12.26 3.32
CA GLY A 453 -20.12 -12.43 4.22
C GLY A 453 -19.72 -12.91 5.62
N LEU A 454 -18.50 -12.56 6.05
CA LEU A 454 -17.95 -12.97 7.35
C LEU A 454 -17.74 -11.75 8.25
N THR A 455 -17.88 -11.96 9.55
CA THR A 455 -17.62 -10.95 10.56
C THR A 455 -16.17 -11.01 11.04
N HIS A 456 -15.69 -9.93 11.66
CA HIS A 456 -14.39 -9.91 12.33
C HIS A 456 -14.25 -11.07 13.33
N ARG A 457 -15.29 -11.36 14.11
CA ARG A 457 -15.27 -12.44 15.10
C ARG A 457 -15.01 -13.82 14.48
N GLN A 458 -15.50 -14.05 13.26
CA GLN A 458 -15.37 -15.33 12.57
C GLN A 458 -14.01 -15.51 11.88
N ALA A 459 -13.48 -14.47 11.23
CA ALA A 459 -12.36 -14.63 10.31
C ALA A 459 -11.13 -13.75 10.62
N TYR A 460 -11.26 -12.70 11.45
CA TYR A 460 -10.17 -11.75 11.65
C TYR A 460 -8.93 -12.36 12.32
N LYS A 461 -9.09 -13.40 13.14
CA LYS A 461 -7.96 -14.09 13.79
C LYS A 461 -6.90 -14.54 12.78
N ASP A 462 -7.32 -15.07 11.64
CA ASP A 462 -6.41 -15.57 10.61
C ASP A 462 -5.80 -14.41 9.80
N ILE A 463 -6.55 -13.32 9.56
CA ILE A 463 -6.02 -12.08 8.98
C ILE A 463 -4.95 -11.48 9.91
N PHE A 464 -5.23 -11.39 11.22
CA PHE A 464 -4.28 -10.84 12.20
C PHE A 464 -3.00 -11.66 12.31
N ALA A 465 -3.08 -12.98 12.21
CA ALA A 465 -1.89 -13.83 12.18
C ALA A 465 -1.01 -13.53 10.95
N ILE A 466 -1.63 -13.34 9.77
CA ILE A 466 -0.91 -12.90 8.56
C ILE A 466 -0.29 -11.51 8.77
N THR A 467 -0.99 -10.59 9.44
CA THR A 467 -0.47 -9.28 9.83
C THR A 467 0.79 -9.40 10.69
N CYS A 468 0.78 -10.27 11.69
CA CYS A 468 1.95 -10.52 12.53
C CYS A 468 3.12 -11.12 11.72
N ILE A 469 2.85 -12.05 10.80
CA ILE A 469 3.88 -12.69 9.96
C ILE A 469 4.56 -11.64 9.07
N LYS A 470 3.81 -10.77 8.39
CA LYS A 470 4.41 -9.74 7.54
C LYS A 470 5.13 -8.66 8.35
N THR A 471 4.67 -8.33 9.56
CA THR A 471 5.38 -7.43 10.48
C THR A 471 6.72 -8.04 10.91
N MET A 472 6.74 -9.34 11.27
CA MET A 472 7.98 -10.02 11.61
C MET A 472 8.96 -10.07 10.43
N ALA A 473 8.47 -10.21 9.21
CA ALA A 473 9.32 -10.26 8.01
C ALA A 473 10.18 -9.01 7.85
N VAL A 474 9.72 -7.84 8.29
CA VAL A 474 10.49 -6.59 8.27
C VAL A 474 11.77 -6.74 9.12
N PHE A 475 11.64 -7.28 10.32
CA PHE A 475 12.78 -7.50 11.21
C PHE A 475 13.68 -8.64 10.73
N VAL A 476 13.12 -9.64 10.04
CA VAL A 476 13.91 -10.71 9.39
C VAL A 476 14.78 -10.12 8.30
N VAL A 477 14.25 -9.26 7.40
CA VAL A 477 15.07 -8.65 6.35
C VAL A 477 16.10 -7.68 6.91
N ILE A 478 15.80 -6.92 7.96
CA ILE A 478 16.79 -6.11 8.68
C ILE A 478 17.91 -6.98 9.21
N GLY A 479 17.57 -8.11 9.86
CA GLY A 479 18.56 -9.08 10.35
C GLY A 479 19.43 -9.67 9.23
N LEU A 480 18.83 -10.02 8.08
CA LEU A 480 19.55 -10.53 6.91
C LEU A 480 20.50 -9.49 6.32
N PHE A 481 20.09 -8.23 6.25
CA PHE A 481 20.97 -7.14 5.80
C PHE A 481 22.20 -7.01 6.70
N TYR A 482 22.00 -6.94 8.04
CA TYR A 482 23.13 -6.79 8.97
C TYR A 482 24.01 -8.03 9.05
N ALA A 483 23.47 -9.23 8.86
CA ALA A 483 24.23 -10.46 8.94
C ALA A 483 25.03 -10.76 7.67
N PHE A 484 24.49 -10.42 6.49
CA PHE A 484 25.04 -10.87 5.21
C PHE A 484 25.30 -9.74 4.20
N GLY A 485 24.91 -8.51 4.49
CA GLY A 485 25.06 -7.37 3.56
C GLY A 485 24.25 -7.49 2.28
N VAL A 486 23.17 -8.27 2.27
CA VAL A 486 22.33 -8.47 1.07
C VAL A 486 21.45 -7.26 0.82
N VAL A 487 21.35 -6.86 -0.45
CA VAL A 487 20.54 -5.71 -0.89
C VAL A 487 19.57 -6.13 -1.99
#